data_b5630abf7c689d42b49e226a43a3da86
#
_entry.id   b5630abf7c689d42b49e226a43a3da86
#
_cell.length_a   1.000
_cell.length_b   1.000
_cell.length_c   1.000
_cell.angle_alpha   90.00
_cell.angle_beta   90.00
_cell.angle_gamma   90.00
#
_symmetry.space_group_name_H-M   'P 1'
#
loop_
_entity.id
_entity.type
_entity.pdbx_description
1 polymer ?
#
loop_
_entity_poly.entity_id
_entity_poly.type
_entity_poly.pdbx_seq_one_letter_code
_entity_poly.pdbx_strand_id
1 'polypeptide(L)'
;MHVYLRRLFQDKKKREGIPVGELAGHHFTTGRNCCESVLLAHHDDVDPAIIEMAKAFGGGIGGSKCLCGAITGGVMALSLHGHRSDAAKLVELFKGRNKVTCCKVLSAPYVWKSKEHLANCRRLTSEVAEDVEKLLKK
;
A
#
# COMPACT_ATOMS: atom_id res chain seq x y z
N MET A 1 10.84 15.31 -21.23
CA MET A 1 9.39 15.15 -21.35
C MET A 1 8.95 13.87 -22.04
N HIS A 2 9.55 13.47 -23.16
CA HIS A 2 9.24 12.22 -23.87
C HIS A 2 9.53 10.93 -23.06
N VAL A 3 10.58 10.92 -22.24
CA VAL A 3 10.95 9.74 -21.40
C VAL A 3 9.95 9.55 -20.27
N TYR A 4 9.43 10.63 -19.69
CA TYR A 4 8.44 10.60 -18.62
C TYR A 4 7.08 10.07 -19.12
N LEU A 5 6.63 10.54 -20.27
CA LEU A 5 5.40 10.08 -20.92
C LEU A 5 5.48 8.62 -21.37
N ARG A 6 6.64 8.18 -21.93
CA ARG A 6 6.88 6.78 -22.28
C ARG A 6 6.84 5.86 -21.05
N ARG A 7 7.38 6.31 -19.93
CA ARG A 7 7.37 5.57 -18.67
C ARG A 7 5.95 5.40 -18.14
N LEU A 8 5.14 6.47 -18.18
CA LEU A 8 3.73 6.43 -17.79
C LEU A 8 2.91 5.47 -18.69
N PHE A 9 3.15 5.47 -19.99
CA PHE A 9 2.48 4.57 -20.93
C PHE A 9 2.93 3.10 -20.76
N GLN A 10 4.20 2.86 -20.50
CA GLN A 10 4.72 1.52 -20.20
C GLN A 10 4.21 0.99 -18.88
N ASP A 11 4.08 1.84 -17.87
CA ASP A 11 3.53 1.49 -16.56
C ASP A 11 2.03 1.18 -16.67
N LYS A 12 1.27 1.89 -17.49
CA LYS A 12 -0.13 1.60 -17.77
C LYS A 12 -0.34 0.24 -18.45
N LYS A 13 0.47 -0.08 -19.45
CA LYS A 13 0.45 -1.40 -20.13
C LYS A 13 0.89 -2.55 -19.23
N LYS A 14 1.84 -2.31 -18.34
CA LYS A 14 2.29 -3.32 -17.35
C LYS A 14 1.22 -3.66 -16.33
N ARG A 15 0.32 -2.73 -16.03
CA ARG A 15 -0.75 -2.93 -15.04
C ARG A 15 -1.87 -3.84 -15.49
N GLU A 16 -2.23 -3.81 -16.77
CA GLU A 16 -3.43 -4.49 -17.30
C GLU A 16 -3.38 -6.02 -17.17
N GLY A 17 -2.24 -6.62 -16.82
CA GLY A 17 -2.11 -8.05 -16.65
C GLY A 17 -1.50 -8.48 -15.32
N ILE A 18 -1.19 -7.54 -14.41
CA ILE A 18 -0.50 -7.85 -13.16
C ILE A 18 -1.52 -7.84 -12.01
N PRO A 19 -1.59 -8.93 -11.19
CA PRO A 19 -2.40 -8.91 -9.98
C PRO A 19 -2.05 -7.74 -9.09
N VAL A 20 -3.04 -7.09 -8.50
CA VAL A 20 -2.85 -5.87 -7.71
C VAL A 20 -1.89 -6.05 -6.54
N GLY A 21 -1.90 -7.22 -5.91
CA GLY A 21 -0.96 -7.55 -4.83
C GLY A 21 0.50 -7.57 -5.31
N GLU A 22 0.75 -8.14 -6.48
CA GLU A 22 2.10 -8.14 -7.08
C GLU A 22 2.53 -6.72 -7.45
N LEU A 23 1.61 -5.91 -7.97
CA LEU A 23 1.89 -4.53 -8.33
C LEU A 23 2.27 -3.70 -7.11
N ALA A 24 1.51 -3.82 -6.02
CA ALA A 24 1.84 -3.17 -4.75
C ALA A 24 3.19 -3.63 -4.21
N GLY A 25 3.46 -4.93 -4.24
CA GLY A 25 4.75 -5.50 -3.83
C GLY A 25 5.91 -4.98 -4.67
N HIS A 26 5.70 -4.81 -5.97
CA HIS A 26 6.70 -4.24 -6.87
C HIS A 26 7.01 -2.79 -6.54
N HIS A 27 5.99 -1.96 -6.30
CA HIS A 27 6.18 -0.58 -5.87
C HIS A 27 7.00 -0.51 -4.58
N PHE A 28 6.68 -1.36 -3.61
CA PHE A 28 7.41 -1.44 -2.36
C PHE A 28 8.88 -1.81 -2.57
N THR A 29 9.15 -2.82 -3.39
CA THR A 29 10.51 -3.28 -3.70
C THR A 29 11.33 -2.22 -4.44
N THR A 30 10.69 -1.37 -5.23
CA THR A 30 11.38 -0.33 -6.04
C THR A 30 11.51 1.01 -5.32
N GLY A 31 11.25 1.08 -4.03
CA GLY A 31 11.57 2.22 -3.19
C GLY A 31 10.40 3.05 -2.68
N ARG A 32 9.17 2.66 -2.96
CA ARG A 32 7.99 3.31 -2.37
C ARG A 32 7.75 2.75 -0.96
N ASN A 33 7.20 3.56 -0.07
CA ASN A 33 6.79 3.04 1.23
C ASN A 33 5.50 2.21 1.11
N CYS A 34 5.10 1.54 2.18
CA CYS A 34 3.92 0.67 2.18
C CYS A 34 2.63 1.42 1.84
N CYS A 35 2.47 2.66 2.33
CA CYS A 35 1.30 3.50 2.05
C CYS A 35 1.24 3.89 0.57
N GLU A 36 2.32 4.45 0.03
CA GLU A 36 2.41 4.79 -1.39
C GLU A 36 2.17 3.59 -2.29
N SER A 37 2.71 2.43 -1.91
CA SER A 37 2.66 1.21 -2.71
C SER A 37 1.23 0.70 -2.90
N VAL A 38 0.43 0.66 -1.85
CA VAL A 38 -0.98 0.27 -1.93
C VAL A 38 -1.77 1.30 -2.74
N LEU A 39 -1.56 2.57 -2.47
CA LEU A 39 -2.25 3.66 -3.16
C LEU A 39 -2.00 3.61 -4.67
N LEU A 40 -0.73 3.53 -5.08
CA LEU A 40 -0.32 3.50 -6.48
C LEU A 40 -0.74 2.22 -7.21
N ALA A 41 -0.92 1.12 -6.49
CA ALA A 41 -1.44 -0.11 -7.08
C ALA A 41 -2.88 0.05 -7.57
N HIS A 42 -3.65 0.93 -6.94
CA HIS A 42 -5.07 1.17 -7.27
C HIS A 42 -5.32 2.45 -8.05
N HIS A 43 -4.37 3.37 -8.09
CA HIS A 43 -4.51 4.65 -8.78
C HIS A 43 -3.28 4.99 -9.60
N ASP A 44 -3.46 5.14 -10.92
CA ASP A 44 -2.39 5.55 -11.84
C ASP A 44 -2.08 7.04 -11.75
N ASP A 45 -3.10 7.84 -11.49
CA ASP A 45 -3.14 9.27 -11.70
C ASP A 45 -3.39 9.98 -10.37
N VAL A 46 -2.53 9.71 -9.40
CA VAL A 46 -2.64 10.32 -8.07
C VAL A 46 -2.02 11.71 -8.11
N ASP A 47 -2.77 12.70 -7.60
CA ASP A 47 -2.27 14.06 -7.40
C ASP A 47 -0.96 14.01 -6.62
N PRO A 48 0.11 14.71 -7.07
CA PRO A 48 1.38 14.76 -6.35
C PRO A 48 1.27 15.16 -4.88
N ALA A 49 0.29 16.02 -4.53
CA ALA A 49 0.05 16.41 -3.14
C ALA A 49 -0.40 15.22 -2.28
N ILE A 50 -1.22 14.32 -2.85
CA ILE A 50 -1.66 13.11 -2.16
C ILE A 50 -0.50 12.13 -1.96
N ILE A 51 0.36 11.97 -2.96
CA ILE A 51 1.57 11.15 -2.84
C ILE A 51 2.49 11.72 -1.76
N GLU A 52 2.66 13.02 -1.71
CA GLU A 52 3.48 13.67 -0.67
C GLU A 52 2.92 13.39 0.74
N MET A 53 1.59 13.43 0.90
CA MET A 53 0.92 13.03 2.15
C MET A 53 1.18 11.56 2.49
N ALA A 54 1.10 10.67 1.51
CA ALA A 54 1.30 9.23 1.70
C ALA A 54 2.71 8.89 2.21
N LYS A 55 3.70 9.70 1.88
CA LYS A 55 5.08 9.54 2.38
C LYS A 55 5.17 9.65 3.90
N ALA A 56 4.26 10.40 4.53
CA ALA A 56 4.24 10.57 5.98
C ALA A 56 3.78 9.34 6.75
N PHE A 57 3.26 8.32 6.07
CA PHE A 57 2.69 7.12 6.68
C PHE A 57 3.55 5.86 6.51
N GLY A 58 4.76 5.99 6.01
CA GLY A 58 5.71 4.89 5.95
C GLY A 58 6.32 4.60 7.33
N GLY A 59 6.35 3.34 7.74
CA GLY A 59 6.78 2.98 9.09
C GLY A 59 5.81 3.46 10.18
N GLY A 60 4.53 3.51 9.87
CA GLY A 60 3.49 4.08 10.70
C GLY A 60 3.35 5.59 10.49
N ILE A 61 2.50 6.21 11.27
CA ILE A 61 2.28 7.66 11.18
C ILE A 61 3.54 8.39 11.66
N GLY A 62 4.19 9.11 10.74
CA GLY A 62 5.39 9.90 11.09
C GLY A 62 6.54 9.03 11.63
N GLY A 63 6.65 7.79 11.21
CA GLY A 63 7.69 6.87 11.68
C GLY A 63 7.47 6.33 13.09
N SER A 64 6.27 6.51 13.66
CA SER A 64 5.92 6.05 15.02
C SER A 64 5.75 4.54 15.15
N LYS A 65 5.84 3.80 14.04
CA LYS A 65 5.60 2.35 13.93
C LYS A 65 4.18 1.92 14.28
N CYS A 66 3.22 2.83 14.15
CA CYS A 66 1.78 2.61 14.28
C CYS A 66 1.02 3.73 13.53
N LEU A 67 0.00 3.48 12.81
CA LEU A 67 -0.60 2.25 12.29
C LEU A 67 0.19 1.76 11.07
N CYS A 68 0.08 0.47 10.71
CA CYS A 68 0.73 -0.05 9.51
C CYS A 68 0.36 0.79 8.28
N GLY A 69 1.38 1.29 7.57
CA GLY A 69 1.18 2.19 6.42
C GLY A 69 0.40 1.57 5.26
N ALA A 70 0.46 0.25 5.12
CA ALA A 70 -0.35 -0.44 4.12
C ALA A 70 -1.85 -0.23 4.34
N ILE A 71 -2.29 -0.27 5.59
CA ILE A 71 -3.69 0.00 5.95
C ILE A 71 -4.06 1.43 5.57
N THR A 72 -3.22 2.40 5.94
CA THR A 72 -3.46 3.82 5.61
C THR A 72 -3.54 4.03 4.10
N GLY A 73 -2.63 3.42 3.34
CA GLY A 73 -2.66 3.46 1.88
C GLY A 73 -3.93 2.85 1.29
N GLY A 74 -4.39 1.76 1.88
CA GLY A 74 -5.65 1.12 1.50
C GLY A 74 -6.86 1.99 1.76
N VAL A 75 -6.91 2.66 2.90
CA VAL A 75 -7.98 3.62 3.23
C VAL A 75 -7.98 4.79 2.25
N MET A 76 -6.79 5.30 1.91
CA MET A 76 -6.66 6.37 0.91
C MET A 76 -7.17 5.90 -0.46
N ALA A 77 -6.79 4.71 -0.90
CA ALA A 77 -7.24 4.14 -2.16
C ALA A 77 -8.76 3.95 -2.20
N LEU A 78 -9.34 3.38 -1.15
CA LEU A 78 -10.80 3.26 -1.02
C LEU A 78 -11.49 4.62 -1.11
N SER A 79 -10.96 5.60 -0.40
CA SER A 79 -11.53 6.95 -0.35
C SER A 79 -11.52 7.63 -1.71
N LEU A 80 -10.42 7.50 -2.47
CA LEU A 80 -10.31 8.06 -3.82
C LEU A 80 -11.27 7.39 -4.81
N HIS A 81 -11.65 6.14 -4.57
CA HIS A 81 -12.63 5.43 -5.39
C HIS A 81 -14.09 5.59 -4.89
N GLY A 82 -14.33 6.47 -3.93
CA GLY A 82 -15.67 6.68 -3.38
C GLY A 82 -16.13 5.62 -2.39
N HIS A 83 -15.21 4.80 -1.87
CA HIS A 83 -15.47 3.70 -0.94
C HIS A 83 -14.99 3.98 0.47
N ARG A 84 -14.98 5.24 0.91
CA ARG A 84 -14.54 5.61 2.27
C ARG A 84 -15.29 4.85 3.35
N SER A 85 -16.55 4.55 3.14
CA SER A 85 -17.38 3.79 4.11
C SER A 85 -16.86 2.37 4.36
N ASP A 86 -16.00 1.82 3.50
CA ASP A 86 -15.40 0.50 3.66
C ASP A 86 -14.09 0.51 4.44
N ALA A 87 -13.62 1.66 4.90
CA ALA A 87 -12.35 1.77 5.64
C ALA A 87 -12.33 0.88 6.89
N ALA A 88 -13.41 0.86 7.67
CA ALA A 88 -13.50 0.00 8.85
C ALA A 88 -13.42 -1.48 8.50
N LYS A 89 -14.04 -1.90 7.41
CA LYS A 89 -13.98 -3.29 6.92
C LYS A 89 -12.56 -3.70 6.56
N LEU A 90 -11.80 -2.80 5.93
CA LEU A 90 -10.40 -3.04 5.59
C LEU A 90 -9.57 -3.29 6.86
N VAL A 91 -9.75 -2.47 7.89
CA VAL A 91 -9.07 -2.64 9.18
C VAL A 91 -9.42 -3.99 9.80
N GLU A 92 -10.68 -4.38 9.77
CA GLU A 92 -11.14 -5.67 10.30
C GLU A 92 -10.55 -6.87 9.55
N LEU A 93 -10.49 -6.80 8.22
CA LEU A 93 -9.86 -7.84 7.40
C LEU A 93 -8.37 -8.00 7.77
N PHE A 94 -7.68 -6.89 7.95
CA PHE A 94 -6.28 -6.89 8.37
C PHE A 94 -6.11 -7.54 9.76
N LYS A 95 -6.92 -7.14 10.73
CA LYS A 95 -6.91 -7.72 12.08
C LYS A 95 -7.22 -9.21 12.08
N GLY A 96 -8.15 -9.64 11.23
CA GLY A 96 -8.51 -11.04 11.10
C GLY A 96 -7.33 -11.93 10.70
N ARG A 97 -6.42 -11.40 9.87
CA ARG A 97 -5.23 -12.14 9.42
C ARG A 97 -4.02 -11.93 10.31
N ASN A 98 -3.80 -10.72 10.77
CA ASN A 98 -2.54 -10.32 11.42
C ASN A 98 -2.68 -10.05 12.92
N LYS A 99 -3.89 -10.05 13.45
CA LYS A 99 -4.29 -9.83 14.86
C LYS A 99 -4.06 -8.42 15.39
N VAL A 100 -3.01 -7.74 14.94
CA VAL A 100 -2.63 -6.38 15.36
C VAL A 100 -2.43 -5.48 14.16
N THR A 101 -2.44 -4.16 14.36
CA THR A 101 -2.38 -3.17 13.28
C THR A 101 -1.13 -2.30 13.30
N CYS A 102 -0.32 -2.38 14.35
CA CYS A 102 0.87 -1.52 14.50
C CYS A 102 2.13 -2.21 13.99
N CYS A 103 2.89 -1.49 13.16
CA CYS A 103 4.16 -1.97 12.60
C CYS A 103 5.11 -2.47 13.69
N LYS A 104 5.14 -1.81 14.84
CA LYS A 104 5.98 -2.18 15.97
C LYS A 104 5.79 -3.64 16.38
N VAL A 105 4.53 -4.07 16.51
CA VAL A 105 4.18 -5.45 16.91
C VAL A 105 4.34 -6.41 15.74
N LEU A 106 3.89 -6.01 14.55
CA LEU A 106 4.00 -6.82 13.33
C LEU A 106 5.46 -7.11 12.96
N SER A 107 6.36 -6.21 13.29
CA SER A 107 7.79 -6.29 12.96
C SER A 107 8.66 -6.78 14.13
N ALA A 108 8.06 -7.03 15.30
CA ALA A 108 8.79 -7.41 16.51
C ALA A 108 9.74 -8.63 16.32
N PRO A 109 9.37 -9.67 15.53
CA PRO A 109 10.26 -10.81 15.29
C PRO A 109 11.48 -10.49 14.41
N TYR A 110 11.51 -9.32 13.77
CA TYR A 110 12.50 -8.99 12.75
C TYR A 110 13.39 -7.82 13.18
N VAL A 111 14.63 -7.81 12.69
CA VAL A 111 15.48 -6.62 12.78
C VAL A 111 14.96 -5.57 11.83
N TRP A 112 14.72 -4.36 12.31
CA TRP A 112 14.16 -3.25 11.53
C TRP A 112 15.02 -2.95 10.31
N LYS A 113 14.39 -2.87 9.15
CA LYS A 113 14.98 -2.70 7.81
C LYS A 113 15.85 -3.88 7.34
N SER A 114 15.85 -5.01 8.04
CA SER A 114 16.48 -6.24 7.54
C SER A 114 15.71 -6.79 6.32
N LYS A 115 16.33 -7.69 5.59
CA LYS A 115 15.73 -8.38 4.46
C LYS A 115 14.41 -9.07 4.85
N GLU A 116 14.39 -9.71 6.02
CA GLU A 116 13.24 -10.41 6.56
C GLU A 116 12.11 -9.44 6.95
N HIS A 117 12.47 -8.32 7.56
CA HIS A 117 11.52 -7.25 7.88
C HIS A 117 10.86 -6.70 6.63
N LEU A 118 11.65 -6.37 5.61
CA LEU A 118 11.15 -5.84 4.35
C LEU A 118 10.28 -6.85 3.60
N ALA A 119 10.63 -8.14 3.65
CA ALA A 119 9.81 -9.20 3.06
C ALA A 119 8.44 -9.29 3.74
N ASN A 120 8.40 -9.16 5.07
CA ASN A 120 7.14 -9.12 5.82
C ASN A 120 6.30 -7.89 5.47
N CYS A 121 6.92 -6.72 5.38
CA CYS A 121 6.24 -5.49 4.96
C CYS A 121 5.67 -5.61 3.54
N ARG A 122 6.41 -6.22 2.64
CA ARG A 122 5.95 -6.49 1.27
C ARG A 122 4.71 -7.40 1.27
N ARG A 123 4.72 -8.45 2.08
CA ARG A 123 3.59 -9.36 2.22
C ARG A 123 2.34 -8.62 2.70
N LEU A 124 2.47 -7.82 3.75
CA LEU A 124 1.37 -7.02 4.31
C LEU A 124 0.83 -6.03 3.27
N THR A 125 1.72 -5.38 2.54
CA THR A 125 1.38 -4.44 1.47
C THR A 125 0.57 -5.12 0.36
N SER A 126 1.01 -6.29 -0.07
CA SER A 126 0.32 -7.08 -1.11
C SER A 126 -1.06 -7.54 -0.64
N GLU A 127 -1.18 -8.03 0.59
CA GLU A 127 -2.46 -8.48 1.16
C GLU A 127 -3.47 -7.34 1.25
N VAL A 128 -3.04 -6.17 1.70
CA VAL A 128 -3.93 -5.00 1.80
C VAL A 128 -4.41 -4.56 0.41
N ALA A 129 -3.52 -4.53 -0.57
CA ALA A 129 -3.90 -4.19 -1.94
C ALA A 129 -4.97 -5.14 -2.49
N GLU A 130 -4.85 -6.44 -2.21
CA GLU A 130 -5.85 -7.44 -2.59
C GLU A 130 -7.18 -7.24 -1.88
N ASP A 131 -7.16 -6.91 -0.60
CA ASP A 131 -8.37 -6.62 0.18
C ASP A 131 -9.10 -5.38 -0.35
N VAL A 132 -8.35 -4.33 -0.69
CA VAL A 132 -8.91 -3.12 -1.31
C VAL A 132 -9.63 -3.49 -2.61
N GLU A 133 -9.01 -4.29 -3.46
CA GLU A 133 -9.62 -4.74 -4.71
C GLU A 133 -10.93 -5.47 -4.47
N LYS A 134 -10.97 -6.38 -3.50
CA LYS A 134 -12.20 -7.11 -3.12
C LYS A 134 -13.31 -6.17 -2.68
N LEU A 135 -12.98 -5.17 -1.88
CA LEU A 135 -13.95 -4.18 -1.40
C LEU A 135 -14.46 -3.28 -2.53
N LEU A 136 -13.60 -2.92 -3.48
CA LEU A 136 -13.97 -2.12 -4.64
C LEU A 136 -14.92 -2.84 -5.62
N LYS A 137 -14.87 -4.17 -5.64
CA LYS A 137 -15.72 -5.00 -6.53
C LYS A 137 -17.11 -5.29 -5.99
N LYS A 138 -17.42 -4.88 -4.79
CA LYS A 138 -18.75 -5.10 -4.20
C LYS A 138 -19.75 -4.02 -4.65
#